data_283fda9a0e32c06b0648e773431d7b65
#
_entry.id   283fda9a0e32c06b0648e773431d7b65
#
_cell.length_a   1.000
_cell.length_b   1.000
_cell.length_c   1.000
_cell.angle_alpha   90.00
_cell.angle_beta   90.00
_cell.angle_gamma   90.00
#
_symmetry.space_group_name_H-M   'P 1'
#
loop_
_entity.id
_entity.type
_entity.pdbx_description
1 polymer ?
#
loop_
_entity_poly.entity_id
_entity_poly.type
_entity_poly.pdbx_seq_one_letter_code
_entity_poly.pdbx_strand_id
1 'polypeptide(L)'
;MAVQNDLSEKSKIKLCGYCGCMLPLCEDEGLAKSNLNARDLLTLSSTCGVGIDTLPLGLKDLDISKLAYLYLDACAVAIRKGRPLSVRVFPVPGCNAGDETSFDSPYLTNSKCRSVK
;
A
#
# COMPACT_ATOMS: atom_id res chain seq x y z
N MET A 1 -10.49 2.88 11.78
CA MET A 1 -10.71 1.62 12.52
C MET A 1 -11.65 1.77 13.71
N ALA A 2 -11.54 2.78 14.57
CA ALA A 2 -12.48 2.98 15.68
C ALA A 2 -13.93 3.12 15.20
N VAL A 3 -14.18 3.95 14.20
CA VAL A 3 -15.51 4.12 13.58
C VAL A 3 -16.07 2.82 13.00
N GLN A 4 -15.22 2.03 12.35
CA GLN A 4 -15.63 0.76 11.75
C GLN A 4 -16.00 -0.29 12.81
N ASN A 5 -15.26 -0.35 13.91
CA ASN A 5 -15.61 -1.23 15.04
C ASN A 5 -16.92 -0.79 15.70
N ASP A 6 -17.09 0.52 15.92
CA ASP A 6 -18.32 1.08 16.51
C ASP A 6 -19.55 0.80 15.62
N LEU A 7 -19.41 0.92 14.29
CA LEU A 7 -20.47 0.57 13.35
C LEU A 7 -20.78 -0.92 13.36
N SER A 8 -19.74 -1.78 13.46
CA SER A 8 -19.94 -3.23 13.56
C SER A 8 -20.67 -3.62 14.84
N GLU A 9 -20.31 -3.05 15.97
CA GLU A 9 -20.98 -3.29 17.25
C GLU A 9 -22.44 -2.84 17.22
N LYS A 10 -22.72 -1.63 16.71
CA LYS A 10 -24.07 -1.08 16.61
C LYS A 10 -24.97 -1.81 15.62
N SER A 11 -24.41 -2.24 14.47
CA SER A 11 -25.18 -2.91 13.42
C SER A 11 -25.24 -4.44 13.57
N LYS A 12 -24.48 -5.01 14.51
CA LYS A 12 -24.29 -6.47 14.67
C LYS A 12 -23.75 -7.17 13.40
N ILE A 13 -23.07 -6.43 12.52
CA ILE A 13 -22.43 -6.98 11.32
C ILE A 13 -21.09 -7.58 11.71
N LYS A 14 -20.87 -8.84 11.33
CA LYS A 14 -19.56 -9.48 11.50
C LYS A 14 -18.60 -8.99 10.41
N LEU A 15 -17.49 -8.40 10.83
CA LEU A 15 -16.41 -8.02 9.94
C LEU A 15 -15.47 -9.21 9.73
N CYS A 16 -15.04 -9.45 8.49
CA CYS A 16 -14.08 -10.50 8.14
C CYS A 16 -13.12 -10.01 7.07
N GLY A 17 -11.94 -10.63 6.97
CA GLY A 17 -10.94 -10.31 5.97
C GLY A 17 -10.28 -8.94 6.18
N TYR A 18 -10.08 -8.22 5.10
CA TYR A 18 -9.41 -6.91 5.08
C TYR A 18 -10.38 -5.79 5.45
N CYS A 19 -10.67 -5.66 6.73
CA CYS A 19 -11.55 -4.63 7.25
C CYS A 19 -10.75 -3.41 7.71
N GLY A 20 -10.58 -2.43 6.84
CA GLY A 20 -9.82 -1.19 7.08
C GLY A 20 -9.54 -0.42 5.81
N CYS A 21 -8.78 0.67 5.94
CA CYS A 21 -8.36 1.46 4.79
C CYS A 21 -7.12 0.84 4.14
N MET A 22 -7.18 0.65 2.82
CA MET A 22 -6.00 0.41 1.99
C MET A 22 -5.38 1.75 1.59
N LEU A 23 -4.12 1.71 1.16
CA LEU A 23 -3.41 2.87 0.63
C LEU A 23 -3.09 2.63 -0.86
N PRO A 24 -4.07 2.83 -1.78
CA PRO A 24 -3.94 2.54 -3.19
C PRO A 24 -3.32 3.73 -3.94
N LEU A 25 -2.01 3.70 -4.20
CA LEU A 25 -1.28 4.83 -4.77
C LEU A 25 -1.69 5.19 -6.19
N CYS A 26 -2.16 4.24 -6.97
CA CYS A 26 -2.59 4.49 -8.36
C CYS A 26 -4.12 4.59 -8.50
N GLU A 27 -4.86 4.61 -7.40
CA GLU A 27 -6.33 4.71 -7.40
C GLU A 27 -6.83 5.92 -6.58
N ASP A 28 -5.91 6.66 -5.93
CA ASP A 28 -6.20 7.85 -5.13
C ASP A 28 -5.27 9.00 -5.55
N GLU A 29 -5.85 10.12 -5.99
CA GLU A 29 -5.07 11.27 -6.48
C GLU A 29 -4.19 11.92 -5.40
N GLY A 30 -4.62 11.91 -4.15
CA GLY A 30 -3.86 12.47 -3.04
C GLY A 30 -2.63 11.62 -2.75
N LEU A 31 -2.79 10.31 -2.70
CA LEU A 31 -1.68 9.37 -2.54
C LEU A 31 -0.74 9.38 -3.75
N ALA A 32 -1.28 9.44 -4.98
CA ALA A 32 -0.48 9.52 -6.20
C ALA A 32 0.46 10.71 -6.19
N LYS A 33 -0.01 11.89 -5.75
CA LYS A 33 0.75 13.14 -5.66
C LYS A 33 1.64 13.23 -4.42
N SER A 34 1.48 12.34 -3.44
CA SER A 34 2.29 12.34 -2.21
C SER A 34 3.75 11.98 -2.49
N ASN A 35 4.63 12.29 -1.55
CA ASN A 35 6.04 11.87 -1.60
C ASN A 35 6.34 10.69 -0.65
N LEU A 36 5.30 9.97 -0.20
CA LEU A 36 5.44 8.83 0.69
C LEU A 36 6.17 7.69 -0.02
N ASN A 37 7.15 7.09 0.63
CA ASN A 37 7.82 5.89 0.15
C ASN A 37 7.14 4.61 0.70
N ALA A 38 7.62 3.43 0.30
CA ALA A 38 7.02 2.16 0.70
C ALA A 38 7.00 1.96 2.23
N ARG A 39 8.03 2.39 2.94
CA ARG A 39 8.10 2.28 4.42
C ARG A 39 7.17 3.26 5.13
N ASP A 40 7.02 4.47 4.60
CA ASP A 40 6.06 5.44 5.14
C ASP A 40 4.64 4.87 5.08
N LEU A 41 4.27 4.26 3.94
CA LEU A 41 2.98 3.62 3.73
C LEU A 41 2.78 2.42 4.67
N LEU A 42 3.82 1.60 4.86
CA LEU A 42 3.78 0.50 5.80
C LEU A 42 3.61 0.98 7.25
N THR A 43 4.30 2.07 7.62
CA THR A 43 4.16 2.71 8.93
C THR A 43 2.75 3.21 9.15
N LEU A 44 2.15 3.88 8.17
CA LEU A 44 0.74 4.28 8.23
C LEU A 44 -0.19 3.07 8.38
N SER A 45 0.07 1.99 7.65
CA SER A 45 -0.70 0.75 7.73
C SER A 45 -0.56 0.07 9.10
N SER A 46 0.51 0.31 9.84
CA SER A 46 0.70 -0.24 11.19
C SER A 46 -0.30 0.32 12.20
N THR A 47 -0.77 1.54 11.99
CA THR A 47 -1.72 2.22 12.90
C THR A 47 -3.17 2.00 12.48
N CYS A 48 -3.57 2.37 11.29
CA CYS A 48 -4.99 2.37 10.89
C CYS A 48 -5.30 1.69 9.55
N GLY A 49 -4.29 1.29 8.78
CA GLY A 49 -4.47 0.64 7.48
C GLY A 49 -4.53 -0.89 7.55
N VAL A 50 -4.89 -1.50 6.45
CA VAL A 50 -4.78 -2.94 6.20
C VAL A 50 -3.79 -3.26 5.08
N GLY A 51 -2.99 -2.29 4.68
CA GLY A 51 -1.90 -2.49 3.75
C GLY A 51 -1.76 -1.42 2.69
N ILE A 52 -0.87 -1.73 1.77
CA ILE A 52 -0.49 -0.91 0.63
C ILE A 52 -1.06 -1.57 -0.62
N ASP A 53 -1.61 -0.77 -1.51
CA ASP A 53 -2.11 -1.27 -2.78
C ASP A 53 -1.58 -0.43 -3.94
N THR A 54 -1.51 -1.06 -5.11
CA THR A 54 -1.08 -0.43 -6.36
C THR A 54 0.19 0.41 -6.22
N LEU A 55 1.17 -0.11 -5.45
CA LEU A 55 2.47 0.55 -5.23
C LEU A 55 3.33 0.46 -6.50
N PRO A 56 3.54 1.56 -7.25
CA PRO A 56 4.37 1.53 -8.44
C PRO A 56 5.85 1.51 -8.06
N LEU A 57 6.58 0.51 -8.55
CA LEU A 57 8.03 0.37 -8.36
C LEU A 57 8.73 0.37 -9.72
N GLY A 58 9.74 1.23 -9.87
CA GLY A 58 10.59 1.24 -11.06
C GLY A 58 11.48 0.00 -11.11
N LEU A 59 11.41 -0.77 -12.21
CA LEU A 59 12.18 -2.02 -12.34
C LEU A 59 13.67 -1.82 -12.54
N LYS A 60 14.11 -0.68 -13.06
CA LYS A 60 15.55 -0.43 -13.29
C LYS A 60 16.36 -0.37 -12.00
N ASP A 61 15.78 0.16 -10.93
CA ASP A 61 16.45 0.33 -9.64
C ASP A 61 15.94 -0.65 -8.58
N LEU A 62 15.10 -1.63 -8.99
CA LEU A 62 14.48 -2.55 -8.07
C LEU A 62 15.50 -3.54 -7.52
N ASP A 63 15.83 -3.39 -6.27
CA ASP A 63 16.59 -4.36 -5.50
C ASP A 63 15.61 -5.40 -4.92
N ILE A 64 15.71 -6.63 -5.43
CA ILE A 64 14.87 -7.76 -4.98
C ILE A 64 15.02 -8.02 -3.48
N SER A 65 16.22 -7.83 -2.94
CA SER A 65 16.44 -8.01 -1.50
C SER A 65 15.65 -6.99 -0.69
N LYS A 66 15.62 -5.73 -1.12
CA LYS A 66 14.82 -4.68 -0.46
C LYS A 66 13.32 -4.95 -0.56
N LEU A 67 12.87 -5.47 -1.71
CA LEU A 67 11.49 -5.89 -1.88
C LEU A 67 11.13 -7.04 -0.93
N ALA A 68 12.00 -8.03 -0.79
CA ALA A 68 11.82 -9.12 0.17
C ALA A 68 11.72 -8.61 1.61
N TYR A 69 12.57 -7.64 2.00
CA TYR A 69 12.47 -7.01 3.32
C TYR A 69 11.15 -6.24 3.52
N LEU A 70 10.64 -5.56 2.50
CA LEU A 70 9.34 -4.91 2.57
C LEU A 70 8.23 -5.91 2.91
N TYR A 71 8.23 -7.09 2.28
CA TYR A 71 7.26 -8.14 2.57
C TYR A 71 7.45 -8.74 3.96
N LEU A 72 8.69 -8.94 4.42
CA LEU A 72 8.97 -9.39 5.77
C LEU A 72 8.49 -8.38 6.82
N ASP A 73 8.72 -7.10 6.60
CA ASP A 73 8.22 -6.03 7.47
C ASP A 73 6.69 -6.01 7.50
N ALA A 74 6.05 -6.19 6.35
CA ALA A 74 4.58 -6.28 6.26
C ALA A 74 4.05 -7.49 7.04
N CYS A 75 4.70 -8.65 6.94
CA CYS A 75 4.36 -9.83 7.74
C CYS A 75 4.50 -9.57 9.24
N ALA A 76 5.59 -8.93 9.66
CA ALA A 76 5.81 -8.59 11.06
C ALA A 76 4.72 -7.65 11.61
N VAL A 77 4.34 -6.64 10.81
CA VAL A 77 3.24 -5.73 11.15
C VAL A 77 1.91 -6.48 11.25
N ALA A 78 1.61 -7.38 10.31
CA ALA A 78 0.38 -8.18 10.32
C ALA A 78 0.28 -9.06 11.57
N ILE A 79 1.38 -9.75 11.91
CA ILE A 79 1.48 -10.59 13.11
C ILE A 79 1.26 -9.73 14.36
N ARG A 80 1.96 -8.60 14.46
CA ARG A 80 1.85 -7.70 15.62
C ARG A 80 0.45 -7.13 15.81
N LYS A 81 -0.25 -6.85 14.71
CA LYS A 81 -1.63 -6.36 14.73
C LYS A 81 -2.67 -7.46 14.98
N GLY A 82 -2.30 -8.73 14.76
CA GLY A 82 -3.24 -9.85 14.77
C GLY A 82 -4.32 -9.73 13.70
N ARG A 83 -4.00 -9.09 12.54
CA ARG A 83 -4.93 -8.82 11.44
C ARG A 83 -4.24 -9.00 10.09
N PRO A 84 -4.96 -9.40 9.04
CA PRO A 84 -4.40 -9.47 7.70
C PRO A 84 -3.93 -8.10 7.22
N LEU A 85 -2.78 -8.08 6.55
CA LEU A 85 -2.20 -6.93 5.89
C LEU A 85 -1.83 -7.34 4.47
N SER A 86 -2.08 -6.48 3.49
CA SER A 86 -1.75 -6.74 2.09
C SER A 86 -0.71 -5.76 1.58
N VAL A 87 0.17 -6.24 0.70
CA VAL A 87 1.07 -5.39 -0.09
C VAL A 87 1.01 -5.86 -1.54
N ARG A 88 0.43 -5.03 -2.41
CA ARG A 88 0.38 -5.25 -3.85
C ARG A 88 1.26 -4.21 -4.54
N VAL A 89 2.26 -4.68 -5.28
CA VAL A 89 3.18 -3.84 -6.03
C VAL A 89 2.88 -3.89 -7.53
N PHE A 90 3.13 -2.78 -8.20
CA PHE A 90 3.08 -2.67 -9.65
C PHE A 90 4.50 -2.44 -10.17
N PRO A 91 5.20 -3.48 -10.63
CA PRO A 91 6.51 -3.31 -11.26
C PRO A 91 6.35 -2.58 -12.59
N VAL A 92 7.01 -1.43 -12.75
CA VAL A 92 6.92 -0.58 -13.94
C VAL A 92 8.20 -0.73 -14.77
N PRO A 93 8.12 -1.42 -15.93
CA PRO A 93 9.28 -1.61 -16.79
C PRO A 93 9.82 -0.27 -17.32
N GLY A 94 11.14 -0.15 -17.40
CA GLY A 94 11.80 1.00 -17.96
C GLY A 94 11.87 2.25 -17.07
N CYS A 95 11.23 2.24 -15.91
CA CYS A 95 11.22 3.36 -14.97
C CYS A 95 12.20 3.16 -13.80
N ASN A 96 12.66 4.28 -13.26
CA ASN A 96 13.39 4.36 -12.00
C ASN A 96 12.49 4.90 -10.89
N ALA A 97 12.95 4.85 -9.66
CA ALA A 97 12.28 5.54 -8.56
C ALA A 97 12.27 7.06 -8.83
N GLY A 98 11.09 7.66 -8.73
CA GLY A 98 10.85 9.08 -9.02
C GLY A 98 10.29 9.38 -10.42
N ASP A 99 10.43 8.45 -11.37
CA ASP A 99 9.81 8.58 -12.69
C ASP A 99 8.29 8.46 -12.58
N GLU A 100 7.56 9.18 -13.42
CA GLU A 100 6.11 9.14 -13.45
C GLU A 100 5.63 7.95 -14.28
N THR A 101 4.59 7.26 -13.77
CA THR A 101 3.94 6.19 -14.52
C THR A 101 3.10 6.76 -15.66
N SER A 102 2.92 5.98 -16.71
CA SER A 102 2.03 6.32 -17.82
C SER A 102 1.07 5.15 -18.05
N PHE A 103 0.00 5.11 -17.29
CA PHE A 103 -1.06 4.14 -17.48
C PHE A 103 -2.09 4.69 -18.47
N ASP A 104 -2.39 3.89 -19.48
CA ASP A 104 -3.52 4.14 -20.40
C ASP A 104 -4.75 3.41 -19.86
N SER A 105 -5.28 3.89 -18.74
CA SER A 105 -6.39 3.27 -18.05
C SER A 105 -7.27 4.32 -17.37
N PRO A 106 -8.60 4.27 -17.55
CA PRO A 106 -9.51 5.18 -16.86
C PRO A 106 -9.63 4.88 -15.35
N TYR A 107 -9.07 3.75 -14.89
CA TYR A 107 -9.17 3.30 -13.50
C TYR A 107 -7.88 3.54 -12.70
N LEU A 108 -6.79 3.94 -13.35
CA LEU A 108 -5.51 4.14 -12.70
C LEU A 108 -5.03 5.58 -12.88
N THR A 109 -4.73 6.21 -11.77
CA THR A 109 -4.10 7.53 -11.74
C THR A 109 -2.60 7.38 -11.86
N ASN A 110 -1.97 8.19 -12.72
CA ASN A 110 -0.51 8.21 -12.82
C ASN A 110 0.11 8.72 -11.53
N SER A 111 1.17 8.07 -11.12
CA SER A 111 1.88 8.32 -9.87
C SER A 111 3.39 8.18 -10.09
N LYS A 112 4.18 8.76 -9.22
CA LYS A 112 5.63 8.54 -9.24
C LYS A 112 5.96 7.14 -8.76
N CYS A 113 6.85 6.45 -9.45
CA CYS A 113 7.45 5.20 -8.98
C CYS A 113 8.15 5.44 -7.64
N ARG A 114 7.86 4.59 -6.67
CA ARG A 114 8.38 4.71 -5.32
C ARG A 114 9.68 3.95 -5.17
N SER A 115 10.48 4.36 -4.20
CA SER A 115 11.64 3.59 -3.76
C SER A 115 11.24 2.62 -2.64
N VAL A 116 11.89 1.47 -2.63
CA VAL A 116 11.88 0.56 -1.47
C VAL A 116 13.13 0.91 -0.64
N LYS A 117 12.98 1.75 0.35
CA LYS A 117 14.06 2.14 1.28
C LYS A 117 13.85 1.48 2.63
#